data_40acb31e748edb3dd139d7aa07972d35
#
_entry.id   40acb31e748edb3dd139d7aa07972d35
#
_cell.length_a   1.000
_cell.length_b   1.000
_cell.length_c   1.000
_cell.angle_alpha   90.00
_cell.angle_beta   90.00
_cell.angle_gamma   90.00
#
_symmetry.space_group_name_H-M   'P 1'
#
loop_
_entity.id
_entity.type
_entity.pdbx_description
1 polymer ?
#
loop_
_entity_poly.entity_id
_entity_poly.type
_entity_poly.pdbx_seq_one_letter_code
_entity_poly.pdbx_strand_id
1 'polypeptide(L)'
;MKKVEAIIREEKLRPVIEGLEEDGYFGLTITEVSGRGRQKGLTLQGRAGEYKVDLLPKVKVEVVVMDNDVAQIINTIARFSRTGEIGDGKIFIIPVEDAVRIRTGEVGENTI
;
A
#
# COMPACT_ATOMS: atom_id res chain seq x y z
N MET A 1 -2.98 -17.91 -2.78
CA MET A 1 -2.22 -16.65 -2.92
C MET A 1 -3.14 -15.44 -2.87
N LYS A 2 -2.69 -14.41 -2.21
CA LYS A 2 -3.40 -13.13 -2.15
C LYS A 2 -2.43 -12.00 -2.46
N LYS A 3 -2.94 -10.97 -3.10
CA LYS A 3 -2.22 -9.70 -3.23
C LYS A 3 -2.74 -8.76 -2.15
N VAL A 4 -1.84 -8.28 -1.31
CA VAL A 4 -2.13 -7.24 -0.35
C VAL A 4 -1.72 -5.93 -1.01
N GLU A 5 -2.68 -5.05 -1.21
CA GLU A 5 -2.47 -3.76 -1.85
C GLU A 5 -2.84 -2.66 -0.86
N ALA A 6 -1.87 -1.87 -0.48
CA ALA A 6 -2.08 -0.81 0.51
C ALA A 6 -1.84 0.55 -0.14
N ILE A 7 -2.78 1.46 0.06
CA ILE A 7 -2.63 2.87 -0.30
C ILE A 7 -2.36 3.61 0.99
N ILE A 8 -1.17 4.17 1.12
CA ILE A 8 -0.69 4.78 2.37
C ILE A 8 -0.14 6.18 2.13
N ARG A 9 0.10 6.91 3.22
CA ARG A 9 0.78 8.20 3.14
C ARG A 9 2.22 8.02 2.68
N GLU A 10 2.74 8.94 1.89
CA GLU A 10 4.13 8.89 1.40
C GLU A 10 5.14 8.78 2.54
N GLU A 11 4.96 9.56 3.60
CA GLU A 11 5.89 9.61 4.72
C GLU A 11 5.92 8.33 5.55
N LYS A 12 4.96 7.42 5.30
CA LYS A 12 4.89 6.13 5.99
C LYS A 12 5.53 5.00 5.17
N LEU A 13 5.97 5.27 3.96
CA LEU A 13 6.54 4.24 3.10
C LEU A 13 7.76 3.56 3.74
N ARG A 14 8.73 4.36 4.21
CA ARG A 14 9.94 3.78 4.78
C ARG A 14 9.67 2.93 6.03
N PRO A 15 8.90 3.40 7.01
CA PRO A 15 8.53 2.55 8.15
C PRO A 15 7.82 1.25 7.75
N VAL A 16 6.92 1.31 6.76
CA VAL A 16 6.22 0.11 6.28
C VAL A 16 7.19 -0.87 5.63
N ILE A 17 8.09 -0.40 4.76
CA ILE A 17 9.10 -1.26 4.12
C ILE A 17 9.95 -1.95 5.19
N GLU A 18 10.46 -1.19 6.15
CA GLU A 18 11.30 -1.74 7.21
C GLU A 18 10.55 -2.77 8.07
N GLY A 19 9.29 -2.49 8.39
CA GLY A 19 8.46 -3.44 9.14
C GLY A 19 8.23 -4.73 8.37
N LEU A 20 7.97 -4.65 7.07
CA LEU A 20 7.79 -5.84 6.24
C LEU A 20 9.10 -6.63 6.09
N GLU A 21 10.23 -5.96 5.96
CA GLU A 21 11.54 -6.61 5.94
C GLU A 21 11.82 -7.38 7.22
N GLU A 22 11.51 -6.80 8.38
CA GLU A 22 11.66 -7.48 9.67
C GLU A 22 10.82 -8.76 9.75
N ASP A 23 9.66 -8.77 9.11
CA ASP A 23 8.79 -9.93 9.03
C ASP A 23 9.25 -10.95 7.97
N GLY A 24 10.27 -10.61 7.17
CA GLY A 24 10.79 -11.50 6.14
C GLY A 24 10.23 -11.29 4.75
N TYR A 25 9.49 -10.21 4.52
CA TYR A 25 8.90 -9.90 3.22
C TYR A 25 9.72 -8.82 2.51
N PHE A 26 10.45 -9.24 1.46
CA PHE A 26 11.36 -8.37 0.72
C PHE A 26 10.84 -7.97 -0.66
N GLY A 27 10.09 -8.85 -1.29
CA GLY A 27 9.57 -8.61 -2.64
C GLY A 27 8.33 -7.73 -2.62
N LEU A 28 8.50 -6.45 -2.89
CA LEU A 28 7.42 -5.47 -2.90
C LEU A 28 7.39 -4.72 -4.23
N THR A 29 6.21 -4.32 -4.65
CA THR A 29 6.04 -3.38 -5.76
C THR A 29 5.50 -2.08 -5.20
N ILE A 30 6.15 -0.97 -5.54
CA ILE A 30 5.79 0.34 -5.01
C ILE A 30 5.49 1.27 -6.18
N THR A 31 4.35 1.94 -6.12
CA THR A 31 3.90 2.87 -7.15
C THR A 31 3.46 4.18 -6.49
N GLU A 32 3.95 5.28 -7.01
CA GLU A 32 3.45 6.60 -6.61
C GLU A 32 2.09 6.81 -7.26
N VAL A 33 1.12 7.23 -6.48
CA VAL A 33 -0.25 7.44 -6.94
C VAL A 33 -0.80 8.74 -6.35
N SER A 34 -1.87 9.23 -6.94
CA SER A 34 -2.63 10.34 -6.38
C SER A 34 -3.99 9.84 -5.98
N GLY A 35 -4.45 10.22 -4.80
CA GLY A 35 -5.70 9.75 -4.26
C GLY A 35 -6.59 10.88 -3.78
N ARG A 36 -7.89 10.64 -3.84
CA ARG A 36 -8.91 11.50 -3.28
C ARG A 36 -9.79 10.64 -2.39
N GLY A 37 -9.71 10.90 -1.08
CA GLY A 37 -10.48 10.13 -0.11
C GLY A 37 -11.65 10.91 0.45
N ARG A 38 -12.18 10.41 1.55
CA ARG A 38 -13.33 11.04 2.22
C ARG A 38 -13.02 12.38 2.87
N GLN A 39 -11.74 12.72 3.05
CA GLN A 39 -11.32 14.00 3.60
C GLN A 39 -11.67 15.18 2.68
N LYS A 40 -12.19 14.93 1.48
CA LYS A 40 -12.64 15.96 0.51
C LYS A 40 -11.53 16.91 0.05
N GLY A 41 -10.25 16.49 0.18
CA GLY A 41 -9.13 17.32 -0.15
C GLY A 41 -8.84 18.37 0.91
N LEU A 42 -7.92 19.28 0.61
CA LEU A 42 -7.54 20.38 1.47
C LEU A 42 -7.99 21.69 0.85
N THR A 43 -8.40 22.64 1.71
CA THR A 43 -8.69 24.00 1.28
C THR A 43 -7.48 24.87 1.61
N LEU A 44 -6.92 25.54 0.61
CA LEU A 44 -5.78 26.43 0.76
C LEU A 44 -6.20 27.87 0.54
N GLN A 45 -5.54 28.79 1.25
CA GLN A 45 -5.71 30.22 1.08
C GLN A 45 -4.61 30.77 0.17
N GLY A 46 -4.98 31.54 -0.82
CA GLY A 46 -4.04 32.18 -1.73
C GLY A 46 -4.48 33.61 -2.04
N ARG A 47 -3.70 34.31 -2.87
CA ARG A 47 -4.00 35.70 -3.24
C ARG A 47 -5.36 35.85 -3.95
N ALA A 48 -5.77 34.80 -4.64
CA ALA A 48 -7.04 34.79 -5.37
C ALA A 48 -8.20 34.25 -4.53
N GLY A 49 -7.97 33.91 -3.24
CA GLY A 49 -8.98 33.34 -2.35
C GLY A 49 -8.70 31.86 -2.05
N GLU A 50 -9.75 31.14 -1.68
CA GLU A 50 -9.66 29.73 -1.36
C GLU A 50 -9.66 28.85 -2.60
N TYR A 51 -8.90 27.77 -2.56
CA TYR A 51 -8.98 26.72 -3.57
C TYR A 51 -8.79 25.35 -2.92
N LYS A 52 -9.40 24.31 -3.52
CA LYS A 52 -9.32 22.95 -3.00
C LYS A 52 -8.18 22.18 -3.64
N VAL A 53 -7.53 21.38 -2.83
CA VAL A 53 -6.61 20.34 -3.30
C VAL A 53 -7.37 19.02 -3.28
N ASP A 54 -7.83 18.55 -4.46
CA ASP A 54 -8.64 17.34 -4.56
C ASP A 54 -7.81 16.06 -4.56
N LEU A 55 -6.61 16.11 -5.14
CA LEU A 55 -5.73 14.96 -5.26
C LEU A 55 -4.53 15.13 -4.35
N LEU A 56 -4.28 14.12 -3.52
CA LEU A 56 -3.15 14.08 -2.62
C LEU A 56 -2.19 12.98 -3.05
N PRO A 57 -0.88 13.21 -2.94
CA PRO A 57 0.09 12.17 -3.24
C PRO A 57 0.01 11.04 -2.20
N LYS A 58 0.00 9.82 -2.68
CA LYS A 58 -0.03 8.59 -1.89
C LYS A 58 0.97 7.61 -2.48
N VAL A 59 1.16 6.50 -1.80
CA VAL A 59 1.99 5.41 -2.29
C VAL A 59 1.18 4.13 -2.22
N LYS A 60 1.25 3.35 -3.30
CA LYS A 60 0.67 2.02 -3.34
C LYS A 60 1.78 0.99 -3.13
N VAL A 61 1.60 0.16 -2.13
CA VAL A 61 2.50 -0.96 -1.83
C VAL A 61 1.76 -2.25 -2.13
N GLU A 62 2.34 -3.09 -2.96
CA GLU A 62 1.76 -4.38 -3.33
C GLU A 62 2.70 -5.50 -2.98
N VAL A 63 2.16 -6.55 -2.38
CA VAL A 63 2.89 -7.78 -2.10
C VAL A 63 1.97 -8.96 -2.31
N VAL A 64 2.46 -9.99 -2.99
CA VAL A 64 1.72 -11.25 -3.17
C VAL A 64 2.26 -12.25 -2.17
N VAL A 65 1.37 -12.85 -1.40
CA VAL A 65 1.74 -13.72 -0.30
C VAL A 65 0.86 -14.96 -0.24
N MET A 66 1.28 -15.91 0.57
CA MET A 66 0.46 -17.07 0.91
C MET A 66 -0.70 -16.62 1.79
N ASP A 67 -1.81 -17.34 1.72
CA ASP A 67 -3.00 -17.01 2.51
C ASP A 67 -2.70 -16.91 4.01
N ASN A 68 -1.82 -17.77 4.50
CA ASN A 68 -1.45 -17.79 5.92
C ASN A 68 -0.73 -16.53 6.39
N ASP A 69 -0.13 -15.78 5.49
CA ASP A 69 0.68 -14.60 5.83
C ASP A 69 -0.12 -13.30 5.81
N VAL A 70 -1.35 -13.34 5.30
CA VAL A 70 -2.17 -12.15 5.09
C VAL A 70 -2.38 -11.37 6.38
N ALA A 71 -2.76 -12.05 7.46
CA ALA A 71 -3.04 -11.40 8.74
C ALA A 71 -1.81 -10.65 9.28
N GLN A 72 -0.64 -11.27 9.21
CA GLN A 72 0.60 -10.64 9.66
C GLN A 72 0.94 -9.40 8.83
N ILE A 73 0.80 -9.50 7.53
CA ILE A 73 1.09 -8.37 6.63
C ILE A 73 0.14 -7.20 6.87
N ILE A 74 -1.15 -7.48 7.03
CA ILE A 74 -2.13 -6.44 7.36
C ILE A 74 -1.74 -5.73 8.65
N ASN A 75 -1.41 -6.49 9.69
CA ASN A 75 -1.03 -5.93 10.99
C ASN A 75 0.22 -5.05 10.88
N THR A 76 1.22 -5.50 10.14
CA THR A 76 2.47 -4.76 9.98
C THR A 76 2.24 -3.46 9.21
N ILE A 77 1.55 -3.52 8.07
CA ILE A 77 1.26 -2.32 7.28
C ILE A 77 0.44 -1.32 8.11
N ALA A 78 -0.62 -1.79 8.77
CA ALA A 78 -1.47 -0.92 9.57
C ALA A 78 -0.70 -0.28 10.73
N ARG A 79 0.12 -1.07 11.41
CA ARG A 79 0.91 -0.59 12.55
C ARG A 79 1.85 0.56 12.16
N PHE A 80 2.55 0.42 11.05
CA PHE A 80 3.57 1.39 10.64
C PHE A 80 3.03 2.52 9.78
N SER A 81 1.80 2.41 9.26
CA SER A 81 1.19 3.46 8.44
C SER A 81 0.15 4.30 9.16
N ARG A 82 -0.36 3.82 10.29
CA ARG A 82 -1.45 4.49 11.01
C ARG A 82 -0.99 5.78 11.70
N THR A 83 -1.75 6.86 11.51
CA THR A 83 -1.62 8.09 12.29
C THR A 83 -2.84 8.31 13.19
N GLY A 84 -3.97 7.70 12.86
CA GLY A 84 -5.26 7.94 13.52
C GLY A 84 -6.06 9.06 12.88
N GLU A 85 -5.48 9.72 11.88
CA GLU A 85 -6.14 10.81 11.19
C GLU A 85 -6.76 10.35 9.87
N ILE A 86 -7.72 11.13 9.38
CA ILE A 86 -8.31 10.91 8.05
C ILE A 86 -7.19 11.02 7.01
N GLY A 87 -7.18 10.09 6.06
CA GLY A 87 -6.14 10.06 5.04
C GLY A 87 -5.09 8.98 5.25
N ASP A 88 -5.21 8.15 6.28
CA ASP A 88 -4.28 7.04 6.53
C ASP A 88 -4.26 6.00 5.40
N GLY A 89 -5.35 5.90 4.66
CA GLY A 89 -5.44 5.00 3.52
C GLY A 89 -6.20 3.71 3.82
N LYS A 90 -6.02 2.74 2.94
CA LYS A 90 -6.75 1.47 3.00
C LYS A 90 -5.87 0.33 2.55
N ILE A 91 -6.24 -0.87 2.97
CA ILE A 91 -5.60 -2.11 2.55
C ILE A 91 -6.66 -2.96 1.86
N PHE A 92 -6.33 -3.44 0.66
CA PHE A 92 -7.20 -4.34 -0.10
C PHE A 92 -6.55 -5.71 -0.17
N ILE A 93 -7.37 -6.76 -0.06
CA ILE A 93 -6.93 -8.13 -0.19
C ILE A 93 -7.58 -8.70 -1.45
N ILE A 94 -6.76 -9.09 -2.40
CA ILE A 94 -7.22 -9.49 -3.72
C ILE A 94 -6.79 -10.93 -3.99
N PRO A 95 -7.71 -11.83 -4.36
CA PRO A 95 -7.32 -13.18 -4.74
C PRO A 95 -6.42 -13.18 -5.98
N VAL A 96 -5.37 -13.99 -5.95
CA VAL A 96 -4.47 -14.20 -7.08
C VAL A 96 -4.68 -15.62 -7.56
N GLU A 97 -5.16 -15.78 -8.79
CA GLU A 97 -5.44 -17.11 -9.34
C GLU A 97 -4.16 -17.90 -9.58
N ASP A 98 -3.14 -17.23 -10.13
CA ASP A 98 -1.88 -17.87 -10.43
C ASP A 98 -0.77 -16.82 -10.56
N ALA A 99 0.46 -17.28 -10.56
CA ALA A 99 1.63 -16.45 -10.77
C ALA A 99 2.65 -17.23 -11.60
N VAL A 100 3.37 -16.53 -12.46
CA VAL A 100 4.39 -17.12 -13.33
C VAL A 100 5.67 -16.34 -13.18
N ARG A 101 6.77 -17.01 -12.86
CA ARG A 101 8.08 -16.37 -12.79
C ARG A 101 8.63 -16.24 -14.21
N ILE A 102 8.88 -15.02 -14.63
CA ILE A 102 9.30 -14.75 -16.03
C ILE A 102 10.61 -15.46 -16.35
N ARG A 103 11.60 -15.40 -15.47
CA ARG A 103 12.92 -15.97 -15.70
C ARG A 103 12.91 -17.48 -15.92
N THR A 104 12.11 -18.20 -15.16
CA THR A 104 12.15 -19.67 -15.12
C THR A 104 10.92 -20.34 -15.75
N GLY A 105 9.82 -19.62 -15.88
CA GLY A 105 8.54 -20.19 -16.29
C GLY A 105 7.84 -21.00 -15.19
N GLU A 106 8.37 -21.01 -13.96
CA GLU A 106 7.70 -21.65 -12.84
C GLU A 106 6.35 -21.03 -12.57
N VAL A 107 5.39 -21.83 -12.14
CA VAL A 107 3.99 -21.41 -11.92
C VAL A 107 3.59 -21.73 -10.48
N GLY A 108 2.64 -20.95 -9.98
CA GLY A 108 1.99 -21.23 -8.70
C GLY A 108 2.72 -20.63 -7.51
N GLU A 109 2.45 -21.23 -6.34
CA GLU A 109 2.92 -20.71 -5.05
C GLU A 109 4.45 -20.65 -4.92
N ASN A 110 5.17 -21.47 -5.66
CA ASN A 110 6.63 -21.48 -5.64
C ASN A 110 7.25 -20.23 -6.27
N THR A 111 6.44 -19.36 -6.87
CA THR A 111 6.91 -18.14 -7.52
C THR A 111 6.98 -16.93 -6.58
N ILE A 112 6.43 -17.06 -5.40
CA ILE A 112 6.36 -15.95 -4.45
C ILE A 112 7.17 -16.20 -3.20
#